data_11a8e8b90495d32250e9b90503b415c5
#
_entry.id   11a8e8b90495d32250e9b90503b415c5
#
_cell.length_a   1.000
_cell.length_b   1.000
_cell.length_c   1.000
_cell.angle_alpha   90.00
_cell.angle_beta   90.00
_cell.angle_gamma   90.00
#
_symmetry.space_group_name_H-M   'P 1'
#
loop_
_entity.id
_entity.type
_entity.pdbx_description
1 polymer ?
#
loop_
_entity_poly.entity_id
_entity_poly.type
_entity_poly.pdbx_seq_one_letter_code
_entity_poly.pdbx_strand_id
1 'polypeptide(L)'
;NKWLDHHIHLFDTYNIGSMWYTGIQNNQRAFGVFNSETGWNKTVLNKLTGVKAAVLPKISQVINGEFFKPDHAWQLTSEKISREYIYGKKAFSGISMLKLNVPADTEGQLYLQTYKNEDGYKGVPDRTLLHLFEGQTYKISFIAASEDGKGRIKIMLKDVKDMSSIYDSAEADGGWLNIGKEPRAYTKLYTHNSETIMDIRLEFDIGSKEQILYLDKVDLIRN
;
A
#
# COMPACT_ATOMS: atom_id res chain seq x y z
N ASN A 1 29.39 6.54 -14.25
CA ASN A 1 28.76 7.59 -15.07
C ASN A 1 29.07 8.94 -14.45
N LYS A 2 30.01 9.70 -15.08
CA LYS A 2 30.53 10.98 -14.56
C LYS A 2 29.43 11.99 -14.19
N TRP A 3 28.35 12.04 -14.94
CA TRP A 3 27.22 12.93 -14.67
C TRP A 3 26.52 12.56 -13.35
N LEU A 4 26.22 11.29 -13.15
CA LEU A 4 25.58 10.82 -11.92
C LEU A 4 26.47 11.00 -10.70
N ASP A 5 27.78 10.70 -10.83
CA ASP A 5 28.75 10.86 -9.75
C ASP A 5 28.89 12.33 -9.33
N HIS A 6 28.85 13.26 -10.31
CA HIS A 6 28.86 14.70 -10.04
C HIS A 6 27.62 15.19 -9.29
N HIS A 7 26.42 14.71 -9.68
CA HIS A 7 25.18 15.12 -9.02
C HIS A 7 25.07 14.56 -7.61
N ILE A 8 25.48 13.30 -7.39
CA ILE A 8 25.53 12.72 -6.04
C ILE A 8 26.47 13.55 -5.15
N HIS A 9 27.65 13.90 -5.65
CA HIS A 9 28.59 14.75 -4.91
C HIS A 9 27.99 16.12 -4.54
N LEU A 10 27.23 16.75 -5.45
CA LEU A 10 26.55 18.01 -5.14
C LEU A 10 25.48 17.83 -4.05
N PHE A 11 24.69 16.78 -4.12
CA PHE A 11 23.65 16.49 -3.11
C PHE A 11 24.27 16.27 -1.73
N ASP A 12 25.33 15.49 -1.65
CA ASP A 12 26.05 15.23 -0.40
C ASP A 12 26.71 16.50 0.15
N THR A 13 27.34 17.30 -0.74
CA THR A 13 28.06 18.52 -0.35
C THR A 13 27.12 19.57 0.24
N TYR A 14 25.93 19.70 -0.33
CA TYR A 14 24.96 20.74 0.07
C TYR A 14 23.84 20.21 0.93
N ASN A 15 23.90 18.95 1.37
CA ASN A 15 22.85 18.27 2.15
C ASN A 15 21.44 18.42 1.54
N ILE A 16 21.38 18.36 0.22
CA ILE A 16 20.14 18.49 -0.54
C ILE A 16 19.53 17.10 -0.69
N GLY A 17 18.33 16.89 -0.16
CA GLY A 17 17.57 15.68 -0.42
C GLY A 17 17.34 15.47 -1.92
N SER A 18 17.82 14.34 -2.46
CA SER A 18 17.65 14.03 -3.89
C SER A 18 16.24 13.48 -4.12
N MET A 19 15.40 14.28 -4.78
CA MET A 19 14.15 13.79 -5.32
C MET A 19 14.37 13.42 -6.79
N TRP A 20 14.57 12.11 -7.05
CA TRP A 20 14.73 11.63 -8.42
C TRP A 20 13.36 11.53 -9.08
N TYR A 21 13.10 12.49 -9.96
CA TYR A 21 11.95 12.44 -10.85
C TYR A 21 12.26 11.51 -12.04
N THR A 22 12.44 10.24 -11.75
CA THR A 22 12.49 9.24 -12.81
C THR A 22 11.12 8.60 -12.86
N GLY A 23 10.29 9.09 -13.73
CA GLY A 23 9.14 8.32 -14.17
C GLY A 23 9.61 6.90 -14.51
N ILE A 24 8.85 5.92 -14.16
CA ILE A 24 9.01 4.55 -14.65
C ILE A 24 8.93 4.65 -16.17
N GLN A 25 10.07 4.85 -16.81
CA GLN A 25 10.14 4.85 -18.26
C GLN A 25 10.53 3.47 -18.72
N ASN A 26 9.60 2.83 -19.37
CA ASN A 26 9.74 1.54 -20.04
C ASN A 26 10.66 1.66 -21.28
N ASN A 27 11.74 2.41 -21.19
CA ASN A 27 12.69 2.64 -22.25
C ASN A 27 14.11 2.35 -21.80
N GLN A 28 14.79 1.53 -22.57
CA GLN A 28 16.19 1.13 -22.51
C GLN A 28 17.20 2.29 -22.42
N ARG A 29 16.82 3.44 -21.92
CA ARG A 29 17.72 4.59 -21.77
C ARG A 29 18.55 4.44 -20.49
N ALA A 30 19.82 4.72 -20.61
CA ALA A 30 20.90 4.51 -19.64
C ALA A 30 20.73 5.17 -18.24
N PHE A 31 19.60 5.81 -17.97
CA PHE A 31 19.33 6.57 -16.74
C PHE A 31 18.13 6.09 -15.95
N GLY A 32 17.48 5.01 -16.38
CA GLY A 32 16.38 4.40 -15.65
C GLY A 32 16.87 3.81 -14.33
N VAL A 33 16.33 4.26 -13.20
CA VAL A 33 16.57 3.65 -11.89
C VAL A 33 15.84 2.31 -11.79
N PHE A 34 14.74 2.18 -12.52
CA PHE A 34 13.91 0.97 -12.57
C PHE A 34 13.58 0.62 -14.02
N ASN A 35 13.61 -0.67 -14.33
CA ASN A 35 13.14 -1.25 -15.59
C ASN A 35 12.12 -2.33 -15.26
N SER A 36 10.96 -2.31 -15.94
CA SER A 36 9.87 -3.28 -15.70
C SER A 36 10.27 -4.74 -15.96
N GLU A 37 11.24 -4.98 -16.84
CA GLU A 37 11.71 -6.33 -17.22
C GLU A 37 12.84 -6.83 -16.31
N THR A 38 13.75 -5.93 -15.92
CA THR A 38 14.97 -6.28 -15.17
C THR A 38 14.98 -5.81 -13.73
N GLY A 39 13.94 -5.06 -13.33
CA GLY A 39 13.82 -4.49 -11.98
C GLY A 39 14.75 -3.28 -11.75
N TRP A 40 15.16 -3.09 -10.53
CA TRP A 40 16.00 -1.97 -10.13
C TRP A 40 17.41 -2.04 -10.74
N ASN A 41 17.84 -0.93 -11.33
CA ASN A 41 19.23 -0.80 -11.78
C ASN A 41 20.17 -0.68 -10.57
N LYS A 42 20.70 -1.82 -10.14
CA LYS A 42 21.56 -1.92 -8.94
C LYS A 42 22.77 -0.99 -9.00
N THR A 43 23.33 -0.76 -10.19
CA THR A 43 24.48 0.14 -10.36
C THR A 43 24.10 1.59 -10.07
N VAL A 44 22.98 2.05 -10.61
CA VAL A 44 22.48 3.40 -10.38
C VAL A 44 22.07 3.56 -8.91
N LEU A 45 21.35 2.57 -8.40
CA LEU A 45 20.86 2.59 -7.02
C LEU A 45 22.01 2.57 -6.00
N ASN A 46 23.03 1.73 -6.19
CA ASN A 46 24.20 1.69 -5.32
C ASN A 46 24.96 3.02 -5.30
N LYS A 47 25.02 3.70 -6.44
CA LYS A 47 25.63 5.04 -6.52
C LYS A 47 24.80 6.10 -5.80
N LEU A 48 23.46 6.04 -5.93
CA LEU A 48 22.54 6.99 -5.29
C LEU A 48 22.50 6.85 -3.77
N THR A 49 22.59 5.63 -3.28
CA THR A 49 22.49 5.36 -1.84
C THR A 49 23.82 5.32 -1.11
N GLY A 50 24.94 5.35 -1.85
CA GLY A 50 26.27 5.18 -1.27
C GLY A 50 26.52 3.82 -0.63
N VAL A 51 25.60 2.89 -0.77
CA VAL A 51 25.64 1.57 -0.12
C VAL A 51 26.08 0.51 -1.13
N LYS A 52 27.14 -0.22 -0.83
CA LYS A 52 27.68 -1.28 -1.69
C LYS A 52 26.76 -2.50 -1.85
N ALA A 53 25.82 -2.68 -0.98
CA ALA A 53 24.72 -3.64 -1.11
C ALA A 53 23.45 -2.85 -0.77
N ALA A 54 22.72 -2.42 -1.78
CA ALA A 54 21.49 -1.69 -1.57
C ALA A 54 20.50 -2.57 -0.82
N VAL A 55 20.45 -2.41 0.47
CA VAL A 55 19.22 -2.66 1.20
C VAL A 55 18.27 -1.57 0.71
N LEU A 56 17.46 -1.89 -0.27
CA LEU A 56 16.39 -1.01 -0.71
C LEU A 56 15.61 -0.57 0.53
N PRO A 57 15.37 0.73 0.72
CA PRO A 57 14.50 1.14 1.79
C PRO A 57 13.20 0.33 1.66
N LYS A 58 12.75 -0.23 2.76
CA LYS A 58 11.47 -0.93 2.83
C LYS A 58 10.35 0.11 2.69
N ILE A 59 10.10 0.50 1.45
CA ILE A 59 9.09 1.50 1.12
C ILE A 59 7.75 0.78 0.97
N SER A 60 6.74 1.32 1.61
CA SER A 60 5.36 0.88 1.42
C SER A 60 4.94 1.07 -0.04
N GLN A 61 4.29 0.07 -0.61
CA GLN A 61 3.63 0.20 -1.91
C GLN A 61 2.28 0.92 -1.80
N VAL A 62 1.78 1.11 -0.58
CA VAL A 62 0.50 1.78 -0.32
C VAL A 62 0.71 3.29 -0.34
N ILE A 63 -0.04 3.99 -1.19
CA ILE A 63 -0.14 5.44 -1.12
C ILE A 63 -1.30 5.84 -0.21
N ASN A 64 -1.17 7.00 0.45
CA ASN A 64 -2.17 7.51 1.38
C ASN A 64 -2.59 6.48 2.46
N GLY A 65 -1.64 5.66 2.91
CA GLY A 65 -1.90 4.66 3.95
C GLY A 65 -2.23 5.28 5.32
N GLU A 66 -1.89 6.55 5.53
CA GLU A 66 -2.26 7.34 6.71
C GLU A 66 -3.55 8.15 6.49
N PHE A 67 -4.26 7.94 5.36
CA PHE A 67 -5.52 8.62 5.04
C PHE A 67 -5.48 10.15 5.14
N PHE A 68 -4.31 10.74 4.88
CA PHE A 68 -4.11 12.18 5.02
C PHE A 68 -4.92 12.98 4.01
N LYS A 69 -5.07 12.46 2.79
CA LYS A 69 -5.82 13.10 1.71
C LYS A 69 -7.18 12.41 1.55
N PRO A 70 -8.29 13.09 1.87
CA PRO A 70 -9.63 12.52 1.69
C PRO A 70 -9.88 12.07 0.26
N ASP A 71 -10.62 10.97 0.12
CA ASP A 71 -11.05 10.41 -1.17
C ASP A 71 -9.92 10.11 -2.17
N HIS A 72 -8.68 10.04 -1.66
CA HIS A 72 -7.53 9.77 -2.47
C HIS A 72 -7.09 8.32 -2.33
N ALA A 73 -7.02 7.62 -3.44
CA ALA A 73 -6.59 6.23 -3.58
C ALA A 73 -7.50 5.17 -2.92
N TRP A 74 -8.27 5.49 -1.89
CA TRP A 74 -9.12 4.54 -1.20
C TRP A 74 -10.59 4.70 -1.60
N GLN A 75 -11.24 3.58 -1.93
CA GLN A 75 -12.64 3.52 -2.34
C GLN A 75 -13.43 2.52 -1.49
N LEU A 76 -14.72 2.76 -1.37
CA LEU A 76 -15.68 1.85 -0.76
C LEU A 76 -16.59 1.24 -1.84
N THR A 77 -16.89 -0.05 -1.73
CA THR A 77 -17.81 -0.73 -2.64
C THR A 77 -19.28 -0.46 -2.33
N SER A 78 -19.58 0.04 -1.12
CA SER A 78 -20.95 0.31 -0.68
C SER A 78 -21.11 1.76 -0.25
N GLU A 79 -22.10 2.46 -0.83
CA GLU A 79 -22.46 3.82 -0.47
C GLU A 79 -23.15 3.92 0.91
N LYS A 80 -23.63 2.80 1.45
CA LYS A 80 -24.24 2.74 2.79
C LYS A 80 -23.19 2.87 3.91
N ILE A 81 -21.92 2.59 3.61
CA ILE A 81 -20.83 2.72 4.57
C ILE A 81 -20.34 4.16 4.53
N SER A 82 -20.50 4.86 5.63
CA SER A 82 -19.97 6.22 5.72
C SER A 82 -18.53 6.23 6.20
N ARG A 83 -17.78 7.24 5.74
CA ARG A 83 -16.39 7.49 6.13
C ARG A 83 -16.17 8.90 6.65
N GLU A 84 -15.28 9.00 7.63
CA GLU A 84 -14.86 10.25 8.23
C GLU A 84 -13.32 10.22 8.36
N TYR A 85 -12.67 11.33 8.01
CA TYR A 85 -11.23 11.49 8.16
C TYR A 85 -10.95 12.30 9.42
N ILE A 86 -10.15 11.72 10.33
CA ILE A 86 -9.83 12.31 11.62
C ILE A 86 -8.35 12.69 11.61
N TYR A 87 -8.03 13.93 11.98
CA TYR A 87 -6.70 14.50 11.85
C TYR A 87 -6.02 14.82 13.18
N GLY A 88 -4.70 14.87 13.13
CA GLY A 88 -3.83 15.33 14.20
C GLY A 88 -3.83 14.40 15.40
N LYS A 89 -3.80 14.94 16.61
CA LYS A 89 -3.62 14.19 17.87
C LYS A 89 -4.68 13.12 18.15
N LYS A 90 -5.79 13.13 17.45
CA LYS A 90 -6.84 12.09 17.56
C LYS A 90 -6.54 10.87 16.69
N ALA A 91 -5.69 11.00 15.68
CA ALA A 91 -5.24 9.88 14.87
C ALA A 91 -4.19 9.06 15.61
N PHE A 92 -4.15 7.74 15.37
CA PHE A 92 -3.22 6.83 16.08
C PHE A 92 -1.76 7.09 15.71
N SER A 93 -1.50 7.44 14.45
CA SER A 93 -0.17 7.85 13.97
C SER A 93 0.17 9.31 14.30
N GLY A 94 -0.81 10.09 14.75
CA GLY A 94 -0.67 11.53 14.98
C GLY A 94 -0.82 12.39 13.72
N ILE A 95 -1.09 11.79 12.55
CA ILE A 95 -1.30 12.47 11.28
C ILE A 95 -2.78 12.47 10.92
N SER A 96 -3.30 11.33 10.50
CA SER A 96 -4.72 11.15 10.21
C SER A 96 -5.12 9.67 10.26
N MET A 97 -6.40 9.41 10.42
CA MET A 97 -6.98 8.07 10.38
C MET A 97 -8.34 8.08 9.70
N LEU A 98 -8.76 6.95 9.20
CA LEU A 98 -10.07 6.72 8.61
C LEU A 98 -11.01 6.08 9.63
N LYS A 99 -12.17 6.69 9.85
CA LYS A 99 -13.29 6.10 10.57
C LYS A 99 -14.31 5.59 9.55
N LEU A 100 -14.73 4.36 9.70
CA LEU A 100 -15.77 3.71 8.92
C LEU A 100 -16.95 3.38 9.81
N ASN A 101 -18.14 3.81 9.41
CA ASN A 101 -19.40 3.42 10.07
C ASN A 101 -20.10 2.43 9.14
N VAL A 102 -20.15 1.16 9.55
CA VAL A 102 -20.73 0.05 8.81
C VAL A 102 -22.07 -0.31 9.44
N PRO A 103 -23.20 -0.02 8.77
CA PRO A 103 -24.52 -0.42 9.26
C PRO A 103 -24.67 -1.95 9.28
N ALA A 104 -25.62 -2.42 10.09
CA ALA A 104 -26.00 -3.83 10.08
C ALA A 104 -26.42 -4.28 8.66
N ASP A 105 -26.16 -5.55 8.35
CA ASP A 105 -26.51 -6.18 7.08
C ASP A 105 -26.01 -5.44 5.82
N THR A 106 -24.89 -4.72 5.97
CA THR A 106 -24.24 -4.00 4.88
C THR A 106 -22.87 -4.60 4.59
N GLU A 107 -22.79 -5.39 3.53
CA GLU A 107 -21.51 -5.89 3.04
C GLU A 107 -20.75 -4.78 2.31
N GLY A 108 -19.43 -4.76 2.48
CA GLY A 108 -18.59 -3.82 1.78
C GLY A 108 -17.10 -4.06 1.98
N GLN A 109 -16.34 -3.52 1.05
CA GLN A 109 -14.89 -3.51 1.08
C GLN A 109 -14.37 -2.09 0.99
N LEU A 110 -13.33 -1.81 1.76
CA LEU A 110 -12.45 -0.68 1.56
C LEU A 110 -11.26 -1.17 0.74
N TYR A 111 -11.05 -0.62 -0.44
CA TYR A 111 -9.97 -1.05 -1.30
C TYR A 111 -9.07 0.09 -1.77
N LEU A 112 -7.81 -0.23 -1.94
CA LEU A 112 -6.85 0.68 -2.56
C LEU A 112 -7.04 0.63 -4.07
N GLN A 113 -7.38 1.77 -4.66
CA GLN A 113 -7.59 1.89 -6.10
C GLN A 113 -6.28 1.65 -6.85
N THR A 114 -6.32 0.73 -7.79
CA THR A 114 -5.17 0.38 -8.62
C THR A 114 -5.13 1.20 -9.90
N TYR A 115 -4.07 1.05 -10.68
CA TYR A 115 -3.86 1.81 -11.92
C TYR A 115 -4.88 1.52 -13.01
N LYS A 116 -5.44 0.31 -13.07
CA LYS A 116 -6.55 -0.07 -13.97
C LYS A 116 -7.88 0.03 -13.25
N ASN A 117 -8.79 0.80 -13.75
CA ASN A 117 -10.22 0.68 -13.46
C ASN A 117 -10.95 0.19 -14.72
N GLU A 118 -12.23 -0.14 -14.58
CA GLU A 118 -13.09 -0.61 -15.66
C GLU A 118 -13.19 0.39 -16.83
N ASP A 119 -12.98 1.66 -16.57
CA ASP A 119 -13.00 2.76 -17.55
C ASP A 119 -11.65 2.98 -18.26
N GLY A 120 -10.64 2.14 -17.99
CA GLY A 120 -9.30 2.32 -18.51
C GLY A 120 -8.55 3.46 -17.83
N TYR A 121 -7.37 3.82 -18.36
CA TYR A 121 -6.40 4.76 -17.77
C TYR A 121 -6.86 6.22 -17.67
N LYS A 122 -8.14 6.51 -17.64
CA LYS A 122 -8.64 7.88 -17.62
C LYS A 122 -8.50 8.52 -16.22
N GLY A 123 -7.50 9.31 -16.08
CA GLY A 123 -7.55 10.55 -15.32
C GLY A 123 -7.45 10.48 -13.80
N VAL A 124 -6.97 9.41 -13.17
CA VAL A 124 -6.64 9.45 -11.75
C VAL A 124 -5.13 9.48 -11.60
N PRO A 125 -4.54 10.65 -11.34
CA PRO A 125 -3.09 10.81 -11.27
C PRO A 125 -2.41 10.09 -10.11
N ASP A 126 -3.17 9.51 -9.20
CA ASP A 126 -2.70 9.05 -7.90
C ASP A 126 -2.97 7.54 -7.69
N ARG A 127 -2.71 6.73 -8.69
CA ARG A 127 -2.91 5.28 -8.61
C ARG A 127 -1.66 4.57 -8.15
N THR A 128 -1.84 3.65 -7.23
CA THR A 128 -0.79 2.75 -6.78
C THR A 128 -0.73 1.53 -7.68
N LEU A 129 0.42 1.25 -8.24
CA LEU A 129 0.75 -0.05 -8.76
C LEU A 129 1.28 -0.89 -7.61
N LEU A 130 0.43 -1.71 -7.05
CA LEU A 130 0.87 -2.77 -6.17
C LEU A 130 1.29 -3.96 -7.02
N HIS A 131 2.40 -4.59 -6.65
CA HIS A 131 2.93 -5.74 -7.36
C HIS A 131 3.48 -6.78 -6.42
N LEU A 132 3.41 -8.04 -6.85
CA LEU A 132 3.96 -9.18 -6.14
C LEU A 132 4.96 -9.91 -7.04
N PHE A 133 6.19 -10.00 -6.60
CA PHE A 133 7.23 -10.78 -7.28
C PHE A 133 7.26 -12.21 -6.75
N GLU A 134 7.44 -13.17 -7.66
CA GLU A 134 7.62 -14.58 -7.32
C GLU A 134 8.71 -14.78 -6.26
N GLY A 135 8.45 -15.66 -5.30
CA GLY A 135 9.35 -16.00 -4.20
C GLY A 135 9.57 -14.91 -3.15
N GLN A 136 8.90 -13.75 -3.27
CA GLN A 136 9.08 -12.66 -2.31
C GLN A 136 8.05 -12.70 -1.20
N THR A 137 8.49 -12.32 0.00
CA THR A 137 7.62 -12.17 1.17
C THR A 137 7.23 -10.71 1.34
N TYR A 138 5.96 -10.48 1.62
CA TYR A 138 5.37 -9.17 1.84
C TYR A 138 4.82 -9.08 3.26
N LYS A 139 5.01 -7.93 3.87
CA LYS A 139 4.39 -7.57 5.14
C LYS A 139 3.25 -6.59 4.88
N ILE A 140 2.03 -6.99 5.23
CA ILE A 140 0.87 -6.12 5.28
C ILE A 140 0.72 -5.69 6.74
N SER A 141 0.67 -4.40 7.01
CA SER A 141 0.48 -3.90 8.37
C SER A 141 -0.42 -2.67 8.40
N PHE A 142 -1.16 -2.51 9.48
CA PHE A 142 -2.02 -1.35 9.74
C PHE A 142 -2.29 -1.22 11.23
N ILE A 143 -2.74 -0.05 11.65
CA ILE A 143 -3.25 0.18 13.00
C ILE A 143 -4.78 0.21 12.92
N ALA A 144 -5.46 -0.49 13.81
CA ALA A 144 -6.91 -0.48 13.87
C ALA A 144 -7.45 -0.50 15.30
N ALA A 145 -8.66 0.03 15.44
CA ALA A 145 -9.50 -0.11 16.61
C ALA A 145 -10.98 -0.20 16.19
N SER A 146 -11.82 -0.71 17.08
CA SER A 146 -13.27 -0.73 16.95
C SER A 146 -13.90 -0.06 18.15
N GLU A 147 -14.94 0.75 17.94
CA GLU A 147 -15.56 1.51 19.02
C GLU A 147 -16.11 0.64 20.15
N ASP A 148 -16.73 -0.47 19.80
CA ASP A 148 -17.29 -1.43 20.76
C ASP A 148 -16.32 -2.56 21.15
N GLY A 149 -15.14 -2.62 20.55
CA GLY A 149 -14.14 -3.68 20.76
C GLY A 149 -14.51 -5.03 20.14
N LYS A 150 -15.52 -5.08 19.28
CA LYS A 150 -16.02 -6.30 18.62
C LYS A 150 -15.94 -6.22 17.12
N GLY A 151 -15.10 -5.33 16.61
CA GLY A 151 -14.87 -5.17 15.19
C GLY A 151 -14.21 -6.39 14.56
N ARG A 152 -14.39 -6.55 13.27
CA ARG A 152 -13.71 -7.58 12.48
C ARG A 152 -13.37 -7.08 11.11
N ILE A 153 -12.26 -7.56 10.60
CA ILE A 153 -11.75 -7.20 9.28
C ILE A 153 -11.07 -8.41 8.64
N LYS A 154 -11.13 -8.48 7.34
CA LYS A 154 -10.39 -9.47 6.57
C LYS A 154 -9.54 -8.76 5.53
N ILE A 155 -8.28 -9.15 5.39
CA ILE A 155 -7.35 -8.59 4.42
C ILE A 155 -7.33 -9.49 3.19
N MET A 156 -7.43 -8.90 2.02
CA MET A 156 -7.37 -9.60 0.75
C MET A 156 -6.39 -8.93 -0.21
N LEU A 157 -5.67 -9.74 -0.96
CA LEU A 157 -4.96 -9.32 -2.16
C LEU A 157 -5.62 -10.00 -3.36
N LYS A 158 -5.95 -9.21 -4.37
CA LYS A 158 -6.62 -9.72 -5.59
C LYS A 158 -5.82 -9.35 -6.83
N ASP A 159 -5.80 -10.23 -7.81
CA ASP A 159 -5.36 -9.91 -9.15
C ASP A 159 -6.39 -8.99 -9.80
N VAL A 160 -5.97 -7.81 -10.27
CA VAL A 160 -6.89 -6.85 -10.92
C VAL A 160 -7.38 -7.35 -12.27
N LYS A 161 -6.67 -8.28 -12.89
CA LYS A 161 -7.01 -8.81 -14.21
C LYS A 161 -8.36 -9.53 -14.22
N ASP A 162 -8.62 -10.33 -13.20
CA ASP A 162 -9.81 -11.19 -13.11
C ASP A 162 -10.49 -11.17 -11.74
N MET A 163 -9.97 -10.34 -10.83
CA MET A 163 -10.44 -10.21 -9.44
C MET A 163 -10.31 -11.49 -8.62
N SER A 164 -9.49 -12.44 -9.07
CA SER A 164 -9.22 -13.66 -8.31
C SER A 164 -8.48 -13.34 -7.01
N SER A 165 -8.77 -14.13 -5.97
CA SER A 165 -8.10 -14.01 -4.67
C SER A 165 -6.68 -14.59 -4.78
N ILE A 166 -5.68 -13.76 -4.50
CA ILE A 166 -4.28 -14.17 -4.36
C ILE A 166 -3.98 -14.53 -2.91
N TYR A 167 -4.54 -13.77 -1.99
CA TYR A 167 -4.40 -13.95 -0.56
C TYR A 167 -5.68 -13.53 0.15
N ASP A 168 -6.12 -14.35 1.09
CA ASP A 168 -7.22 -14.06 1.99
C ASP A 168 -6.80 -14.41 3.42
N SER A 169 -6.80 -13.41 4.30
CA SER A 169 -6.35 -13.61 5.69
C SER A 169 -7.27 -14.57 6.46
N ALA A 170 -8.55 -14.66 6.06
CA ALA A 170 -9.49 -15.57 6.70
C ALA A 170 -9.21 -17.04 6.33
N GLU A 171 -8.85 -17.30 5.09
CA GLU A 171 -8.49 -18.64 4.62
C GLU A 171 -7.12 -19.06 5.15
N ALA A 172 -6.12 -18.18 5.04
CA ALA A 172 -4.75 -18.47 5.43
C ALA A 172 -4.57 -18.65 6.95
N ASP A 173 -5.35 -17.93 7.76
CA ASP A 173 -5.17 -17.83 9.21
C ASP A 173 -6.39 -18.34 10.02
N GLY A 174 -7.34 -18.97 9.36
CA GLY A 174 -8.50 -19.60 10.02
C GLY A 174 -9.58 -18.65 10.51
N GLY A 175 -9.65 -17.41 10.04
CA GLY A 175 -10.73 -16.51 10.43
C GLY A 175 -10.51 -15.03 10.18
N TRP A 176 -11.50 -14.26 10.54
CA TRP A 176 -11.47 -12.82 10.56
C TRP A 176 -10.51 -12.31 11.64
N LEU A 177 -9.83 -11.21 11.38
CA LEU A 177 -9.09 -10.47 12.39
C LEU A 177 -10.08 -9.77 13.32
N ASN A 178 -10.00 -10.09 14.60
CA ASN A 178 -10.79 -9.42 15.63
C ASN A 178 -10.13 -8.08 15.99
N ILE A 179 -10.89 -7.00 15.85
CA ILE A 179 -10.44 -5.63 16.13
C ILE A 179 -10.98 -5.23 17.48
N GLY A 180 -10.07 -5.06 18.42
CA GLY A 180 -10.39 -4.64 19.79
C GLY A 180 -10.70 -3.14 19.90
N LYS A 181 -11.04 -2.70 21.11
CA LYS A 181 -11.34 -1.29 21.40
C LYS A 181 -10.07 -0.42 21.37
N GLU A 182 -9.00 -0.94 21.93
CA GLU A 182 -7.72 -0.21 21.97
C GLU A 182 -6.99 -0.30 20.63
N PRO A 183 -6.40 0.80 20.17
CA PRO A 183 -5.61 0.80 18.94
C PRO A 183 -4.46 -0.20 19.01
N ARG A 184 -4.35 -1.06 18.00
CA ARG A 184 -3.28 -2.05 17.88
C ARG A 184 -2.74 -2.10 16.47
N ALA A 185 -1.45 -2.41 16.38
CA ALA A 185 -0.83 -2.76 15.11
C ALA A 185 -1.15 -4.23 14.77
N TYR A 186 -1.68 -4.44 13.57
CA TYR A 186 -1.92 -5.75 12.97
C TYR A 186 -0.89 -5.97 11.88
N THR A 187 -0.35 -7.18 11.82
CA THR A 187 0.65 -7.53 10.81
C THR A 187 0.37 -8.92 10.26
N LYS A 188 0.41 -9.05 8.96
CA LYS A 188 0.36 -10.32 8.24
C LYS A 188 1.54 -10.44 7.30
N LEU A 189 2.07 -11.64 7.19
CA LEU A 189 3.11 -11.98 6.22
C LEU A 189 2.50 -12.86 5.15
N TYR A 190 2.83 -12.57 3.91
CA TYR A 190 2.43 -13.33 2.74
C TYR A 190 3.63 -13.57 1.84
N THR A 191 3.91 -14.82 1.49
CA THR A 191 4.94 -15.18 0.50
C THR A 191 4.25 -15.52 -0.81
N HIS A 192 4.59 -14.80 -1.86
CA HIS A 192 4.04 -15.00 -3.18
C HIS A 192 4.85 -16.08 -3.92
N ASN A 193 4.27 -17.27 -4.07
CA ASN A 193 4.94 -18.43 -4.67
C ASN A 193 4.52 -18.68 -6.13
N SER A 194 3.68 -17.83 -6.69
CA SER A 194 3.22 -17.89 -8.07
C SER A 194 3.99 -16.89 -8.94
N GLU A 195 3.70 -16.88 -10.24
CA GLU A 195 4.28 -15.93 -11.17
C GLU A 195 4.08 -14.48 -10.71
N THR A 196 5.04 -13.63 -11.07
CA THR A 196 4.99 -12.19 -10.75
C THR A 196 3.71 -11.53 -11.29
N ILE A 197 2.98 -10.85 -10.42
CA ILE A 197 1.78 -10.09 -10.76
C ILE A 197 2.06 -8.60 -10.59
N MET A 198 1.84 -7.82 -11.64
CA MET A 198 2.20 -6.40 -11.71
C MET A 198 1.07 -5.44 -11.32
N ASP A 199 -0.15 -5.92 -11.14
CA ASP A 199 -1.29 -5.08 -10.77
C ASP A 199 -2.21 -5.86 -9.84
N ILE A 200 -2.08 -5.59 -8.53
CA ILE A 200 -2.91 -6.20 -7.51
C ILE A 200 -3.69 -5.14 -6.75
N ARG A 201 -4.79 -5.56 -6.16
CA ARG A 201 -5.63 -4.74 -5.29
C ARG A 201 -5.50 -5.21 -3.85
N LEU A 202 -5.18 -4.27 -2.95
CA LEU A 202 -5.30 -4.49 -1.51
C LEU A 202 -6.71 -4.10 -1.08
N GLU A 203 -7.40 -5.02 -0.44
CA GLU A 203 -8.75 -4.83 0.08
C GLU A 203 -8.85 -5.18 1.56
N PHE A 204 -9.69 -4.44 2.26
CA PHE A 204 -10.21 -4.79 3.58
C PHE A 204 -11.69 -5.12 3.44
N ASP A 205 -12.03 -6.39 3.56
CA ASP A 205 -13.44 -6.81 3.71
C ASP A 205 -13.85 -6.50 5.16
N ILE A 206 -14.87 -5.69 5.31
CA ILE A 206 -15.37 -5.22 6.60
C ILE A 206 -16.66 -5.93 7.03
N GLY A 207 -17.08 -6.94 6.24
CA GLY A 207 -18.20 -7.82 6.55
C GLY A 207 -19.55 -7.12 6.58
N SER A 208 -20.54 -7.84 7.14
CA SER A 208 -21.94 -7.40 7.21
C SER A 208 -22.41 -7.08 8.63
N LYS A 209 -21.52 -7.12 9.62
CA LYS A 209 -21.82 -6.81 11.01
C LYS A 209 -21.81 -5.30 11.22
N GLU A 210 -22.79 -4.78 11.95
CA GLU A 210 -22.76 -3.41 12.45
C GLU A 210 -21.50 -3.16 13.27
N GLN A 211 -20.71 -2.15 12.87
CA GLN A 211 -19.45 -1.81 13.54
C GLN A 211 -18.98 -0.41 13.17
N ILE A 212 -18.23 0.20 14.07
CA ILE A 212 -17.45 1.38 13.80
C ILE A 212 -15.98 1.02 13.89
N LEU A 213 -15.27 1.16 12.78
CA LEU A 213 -13.85 0.84 12.64
C LEU A 213 -13.02 2.10 12.46
N TYR A 214 -11.84 2.08 13.04
CA TYR A 214 -10.80 3.07 12.83
C TYR A 214 -9.60 2.39 12.20
N LEU A 215 -9.09 2.94 11.10
CA LEU A 215 -7.93 2.44 10.37
C LEU A 215 -6.90 3.55 10.23
N ASP A 216 -5.64 3.20 10.40
CA ASP A 216 -4.51 4.11 10.27
C ASP A 216 -3.26 3.35 9.80
N LYS A 217 -2.35 4.05 9.15
CA LYS A 217 -1.02 3.59 8.80
C LYS A 217 -0.98 2.24 8.08
N VAL A 218 -1.70 2.14 6.98
CA VAL A 218 -1.72 0.94 6.14
C VAL A 218 -0.47 0.86 5.29
N ASP A 219 0.24 -0.26 5.38
CA ASP A 219 1.47 -0.52 4.63
C ASP A 219 1.42 -1.88 3.94
N LEU A 220 2.01 -1.96 2.75
CA LEU A 220 2.40 -3.18 2.06
C LEU A 220 3.87 -3.06 1.69
N ILE A 221 4.73 -3.81 2.36
CA ILE A 221 6.18 -3.68 2.26
C ILE A 221 6.76 -5.04 1.86
N ARG A 222 7.62 -5.05 0.85
CA ARG A 222 8.42 -6.23 0.53
C ARG A 222 9.49 -6.43 1.61
N ASN A 223 9.52 -7.60 2.19
CA ASN A 223 10.38 -7.92 3.35
C ASN A 223 11.81 -8.30 2.94
#